data_eb2c54f7748afdec11d75132ccd6454e
#
_entry.id   eb2c54f7748afdec11d75132ccd6454e
#
_cell.length_a   1.000
_cell.length_b   1.000
_cell.length_c   1.000
_cell.angle_alpha   90.00
_cell.angle_beta   90.00
_cell.angle_gamma   90.00
#
_symmetry.space_group_name_H-M   'P 1'
#
loop_
_entity.id
_entity.type
_entity.pdbx_description
1 polymer ?
#
loop_
_entity_poly.entity_id
_entity_poly.type
_entity_poly.pdbx_seq_one_letter_code
_entity_poly.pdbx_strand_id
1 'polypeptide(L)'
;VEQNYIQTPDGMQVSQLRNPLFRDMQGAANAKYDGERFPDPDQNLLRKVYVNLADVTGRSIGDAEAILEDAGFEVSVGAPVEGSQPEGTVARQDPGAGRVTEGSVVTISPSNGQGGTLPGGLVGSTQAGAQSALRDAGFSNVTVTCVKEKDAPKDGRVTAVSPEPGSAANKATPVTITVERETC
;
A
#
# COMPACT_ATOMS: atom_id res chain seq x y z
N VAL A 1 23.89 -30.29 26.88
CA VAL A 1 22.58 -29.89 27.41
C VAL A 1 21.90 -31.17 27.85
N GLU A 2 21.93 -31.46 29.17
CA GLU A 2 21.23 -32.64 29.73
C GLU A 2 19.74 -32.43 29.59
N GLN A 3 19.10 -33.28 28.79
CA GLN A 3 17.64 -33.39 28.75
C GLN A 3 17.17 -34.03 30.05
N ASN A 4 16.64 -33.24 30.97
CA ASN A 4 15.98 -33.74 32.17
C ASN A 4 14.68 -34.46 31.76
N TYR A 5 14.77 -35.78 31.62
CA TYR A 5 13.59 -36.64 31.41
C TYR A 5 12.83 -36.76 32.70
N ILE A 6 11.66 -36.17 32.78
CA ILE A 6 10.73 -36.39 33.89
C ILE A 6 10.27 -37.84 33.79
N GLN A 7 10.56 -38.64 34.85
CA GLN A 7 10.11 -40.02 34.98
C GLN A 7 9.00 -40.10 36.01
N THR A 8 8.08 -41.06 35.82
CA THR A 8 7.10 -41.42 36.84
C THR A 8 7.78 -42.19 37.95
N PRO A 9 7.15 -42.35 39.15
CA PRO A 9 7.67 -43.18 40.22
C PRO A 9 8.00 -44.63 39.81
N ASP A 10 7.34 -45.14 38.78
CA ASP A 10 7.55 -46.45 38.21
C ASP A 10 8.63 -46.51 37.11
N GLY A 11 9.38 -45.41 36.90
CA GLY A 11 10.49 -45.36 35.97
C GLY A 11 10.10 -45.17 34.50
N MET A 12 8.83 -44.98 34.18
CA MET A 12 8.37 -44.71 32.80
C MET A 12 8.65 -43.25 32.41
N GLN A 13 9.09 -43.07 31.18
CA GLN A 13 9.22 -41.71 30.61
C GLN A 13 7.86 -41.11 30.30
N VAL A 14 7.67 -39.81 30.55
CA VAL A 14 6.41 -39.11 30.28
C VAL A 14 5.95 -39.26 28.82
N SER A 15 6.89 -39.39 27.87
CA SER A 15 6.59 -39.69 26.47
C SER A 15 5.88 -41.02 26.25
N GLN A 16 6.14 -42.01 27.12
CA GLN A 16 5.53 -43.35 27.05
C GLN A 16 4.13 -43.35 27.66
N LEU A 17 3.82 -42.43 28.57
CA LEU A 17 2.49 -42.27 29.16
C LEU A 17 1.49 -41.57 28.21
N ARG A 18 1.99 -40.78 27.29
CA ARG A 18 1.13 -39.95 26.43
C ARG A 18 0.14 -40.79 25.61
N ASN A 19 0.59 -41.90 25.04
CA ASN A 19 -0.25 -42.74 24.20
C ASN A 19 -1.30 -43.57 24.99
N PRO A 20 -0.97 -44.23 26.12
CA PRO A 20 -1.96 -44.86 26.94
C PRO A 20 -2.99 -43.90 27.52
N LEU A 21 -2.52 -42.76 28.07
CA LEU A 21 -3.41 -41.76 28.66
C LEU A 21 -4.38 -41.17 27.64
N PHE A 22 -3.89 -40.88 26.42
CA PHE A 22 -4.72 -40.39 25.33
C PHE A 22 -5.75 -41.45 24.89
N ARG A 23 -5.34 -42.73 24.83
CA ARG A 23 -6.24 -43.84 24.49
C ARG A 23 -7.33 -44.04 25.55
N ASP A 24 -6.98 -43.96 26.84
CA ASP A 24 -7.92 -44.11 27.93
C ASP A 24 -8.91 -42.94 27.99
N MET A 25 -8.42 -41.70 27.81
CA MET A 25 -9.27 -40.52 27.71
C MET A 25 -10.21 -40.60 26.50
N GLN A 26 -9.72 -41.05 25.37
CA GLN A 26 -10.50 -41.21 24.15
C GLN A 26 -11.52 -42.36 24.30
N GLY A 27 -11.13 -43.46 24.95
CA GLY A 27 -12.02 -44.57 25.29
C GLY A 27 -13.15 -44.13 26.22
N ALA A 28 -12.84 -43.40 27.29
CA ALA A 28 -13.82 -42.84 28.22
C ALA A 28 -14.76 -41.83 27.56
N ALA A 29 -14.23 -40.97 26.70
CA ALA A 29 -15.03 -40.04 25.94
C ALA A 29 -15.98 -40.75 24.95
N ASN A 30 -15.46 -41.72 24.21
CA ASN A 30 -16.27 -42.51 23.27
C ASN A 30 -17.36 -43.35 24.00
N ALA A 31 -17.05 -43.92 25.18
CA ALA A 31 -18.02 -44.63 25.99
C ALA A 31 -19.14 -43.72 26.53
N LYS A 32 -18.85 -42.47 26.79
CA LYS A 32 -19.81 -41.49 27.31
C LYS A 32 -20.67 -40.85 26.21
N TYR A 33 -20.12 -40.70 25.03
CA TYR A 33 -20.77 -39.98 23.90
C TYR A 33 -21.11 -40.90 22.73
N ASP A 34 -21.16 -42.21 22.93
CA ASP A 34 -21.59 -43.28 22.00
C ASP A 34 -20.89 -43.23 20.61
N GLY A 35 -19.71 -42.64 20.53
CA GLY A 35 -18.94 -42.60 19.30
C GLY A 35 -19.66 -41.85 18.13
N GLU A 36 -20.63 -41.01 18.43
CA GLU A 36 -21.27 -40.20 17.42
C GLU A 36 -20.22 -39.32 16.72
N ARG A 37 -20.30 -39.24 15.40
CA ARG A 37 -19.51 -38.32 14.63
C ARG A 37 -19.75 -36.90 15.16
N PHE A 38 -18.67 -36.14 15.32
CA PHE A 38 -18.84 -34.68 15.46
C PHE A 38 -19.77 -34.21 14.35
N PRO A 39 -20.76 -33.38 14.64
CA PRO A 39 -21.61 -32.82 13.62
C PRO A 39 -20.73 -32.16 12.57
N ASP A 40 -21.10 -32.32 11.29
CA ASP A 40 -20.39 -31.65 10.22
C ASP A 40 -20.31 -30.14 10.54
N PRO A 41 -19.17 -29.51 10.27
CA PRO A 41 -19.04 -28.08 10.52
C PRO A 41 -20.17 -27.31 9.81
N ASP A 42 -20.80 -26.38 10.52
CA ASP A 42 -21.82 -25.53 9.90
C ASP A 42 -21.20 -24.82 8.68
N GLN A 43 -21.73 -25.15 7.49
CA GLN A 43 -21.22 -24.59 6.24
C GLN A 43 -21.36 -23.07 6.20
N ASN A 44 -22.24 -22.49 7.02
CA ASN A 44 -22.37 -21.03 7.12
C ASN A 44 -21.18 -20.42 7.88
N LEU A 45 -20.58 -21.14 8.85
CA LEU A 45 -19.36 -20.71 9.55
C LEU A 45 -18.11 -20.82 8.67
N LEU A 46 -18.17 -21.62 7.59
CA LEU A 46 -17.07 -21.78 6.63
C LEU A 46 -17.17 -20.80 5.45
N ARG A 47 -18.29 -20.09 5.30
CA ARG A 47 -18.47 -19.12 4.20
C ARG A 47 -17.76 -17.82 4.56
N LYS A 48 -16.79 -17.45 3.71
CA LYS A 48 -16.23 -16.10 3.75
C LYS A 48 -17.33 -15.10 3.37
N VAL A 49 -17.68 -14.22 4.29
CA VAL A 49 -18.55 -13.09 4.00
C VAL A 49 -17.70 -12.03 3.31
N TYR A 50 -18.18 -11.53 2.19
CA TYR A 50 -17.54 -10.45 1.45
C TYR A 50 -18.37 -9.19 1.55
N VAL A 51 -17.73 -8.10 1.89
CA VAL A 51 -18.30 -6.76 1.92
C VAL A 51 -17.61 -5.86 0.90
N ASN A 52 -18.29 -4.81 0.50
CA ASN A 52 -17.72 -3.86 -0.45
C ASN A 52 -16.90 -2.81 0.30
N LEU A 53 -15.60 -2.78 0.03
CA LEU A 53 -14.67 -1.80 0.58
C LEU A 53 -14.75 -0.52 -0.25
N ALA A 54 -15.06 0.60 0.42
CA ALA A 54 -15.12 1.93 -0.19
C ALA A 54 -13.70 2.44 -0.52
N ASP A 55 -13.60 3.31 -1.52
CA ASP A 55 -12.39 4.08 -1.79
C ASP A 55 -12.35 5.29 -0.84
N VAL A 56 -11.32 5.35 -0.01
CA VAL A 56 -11.10 6.47 0.93
C VAL A 56 -9.88 7.31 0.54
N THR A 57 -9.31 7.13 -0.64
CA THR A 57 -8.19 7.94 -1.11
C THR A 57 -8.58 9.42 -1.22
N GLY A 58 -7.68 10.31 -0.81
CA GLY A 58 -7.90 11.77 -0.78
C GLY A 58 -8.70 12.27 0.42
N ARG A 59 -9.27 11.40 1.26
CA ARG A 59 -9.97 11.80 2.50
C ARG A 59 -8.96 12.08 3.62
N SER A 60 -9.40 12.81 4.64
CA SER A 60 -8.62 12.90 5.88
C SER A 60 -8.48 11.52 6.52
N ILE A 61 -7.41 11.30 7.28
CA ILE A 61 -7.19 10.00 7.96
C ILE A 61 -8.37 9.68 8.87
N GLY A 62 -8.82 10.62 9.69
CA GLY A 62 -9.95 10.39 10.62
C GLY A 62 -11.27 10.07 9.92
N ASP A 63 -11.60 10.75 8.81
CA ASP A 63 -12.80 10.41 8.03
C ASP A 63 -12.69 9.02 7.37
N ALA A 64 -11.48 8.67 6.92
CA ALA A 64 -11.23 7.37 6.32
C ALA A 64 -11.38 6.24 7.36
N GLU A 65 -10.80 6.40 8.55
CA GLU A 65 -10.95 5.46 9.67
C GLU A 65 -12.43 5.26 10.01
N ALA A 66 -13.19 6.34 10.22
CA ALA A 66 -14.60 6.26 10.55
C ALA A 66 -15.42 5.51 9.48
N ILE A 67 -15.18 5.78 8.20
CA ILE A 67 -15.89 5.12 7.09
C ILE A 67 -15.58 3.62 7.04
N LEU A 68 -14.33 3.25 7.27
CA LEU A 68 -13.89 1.85 7.19
C LEU A 68 -14.34 1.05 8.42
N GLU A 69 -14.27 1.64 9.60
CA GLU A 69 -14.74 1.04 10.86
C GLU A 69 -16.26 0.84 10.84
N ASP A 70 -17.02 1.82 10.37
CA ASP A 70 -18.48 1.72 10.19
C ASP A 70 -18.86 0.60 9.20
N ALA A 71 -17.99 0.33 8.25
CA ALA A 71 -18.16 -0.78 7.31
C ALA A 71 -17.69 -2.15 7.85
N GLY A 72 -17.21 -2.20 9.09
CA GLY A 72 -16.80 -3.44 9.78
C GLY A 72 -15.37 -3.90 9.47
N PHE A 73 -14.50 -3.00 9.01
CA PHE A 73 -13.09 -3.28 8.78
C PHE A 73 -12.24 -2.86 9.98
N GLU A 74 -11.13 -3.57 10.18
CA GLU A 74 -10.07 -3.13 11.07
C GLU A 74 -9.14 -2.19 10.29
N VAL A 75 -8.82 -1.01 10.86
CA VAL A 75 -8.01 -0.01 10.17
C VAL A 75 -6.62 0.05 10.78
N SER A 76 -5.60 0.07 9.92
CA SER A 76 -4.20 0.28 10.29
C SER A 76 -3.65 1.47 9.52
N VAL A 77 -3.09 2.45 10.24
CA VAL A 77 -2.43 3.59 9.61
C VAL A 77 -0.96 3.27 9.40
N GLY A 78 -0.57 3.19 8.13
CA GLY A 78 0.80 2.93 7.71
C GLY A 78 1.69 4.19 7.71
N ALA A 79 2.95 4.01 7.35
CA ALA A 79 3.87 5.14 7.17
C ALA A 79 3.43 6.05 6.01
N PRO A 80 3.73 7.37 6.09
CA PRO A 80 3.47 8.28 4.99
C PRO A 80 4.19 7.85 3.71
N VAL A 81 3.50 7.97 2.58
CA VAL A 81 4.01 7.64 1.26
C VAL A 81 3.96 8.86 0.34
N GLU A 82 4.71 8.81 -0.74
CA GLU A 82 4.61 9.86 -1.77
C GLU A 82 3.22 9.82 -2.41
N GLY A 83 2.52 10.95 -2.33
CA GLY A 83 1.20 11.14 -2.89
C GLY A 83 1.02 12.54 -3.44
N SER A 84 0.21 12.67 -4.50
CA SER A 84 -0.17 13.96 -5.07
C SER A 84 -1.27 14.67 -4.28
N GLN A 85 -1.91 13.93 -3.37
CA GLN A 85 -2.94 14.44 -2.46
C GLN A 85 -2.28 15.37 -1.42
N PRO A 86 -3.06 16.26 -0.78
CA PRO A 86 -2.57 17.07 0.33
C PRO A 86 -1.92 16.22 1.42
N GLU A 87 -0.89 16.76 2.07
CA GLU A 87 -0.23 16.10 3.19
C GLU A 87 -1.24 15.73 4.29
N GLY A 88 -1.10 14.52 4.85
CA GLY A 88 -1.98 14.01 5.91
C GLY A 88 -3.33 13.47 5.41
N THR A 89 -3.60 13.47 4.10
CA THR A 89 -4.74 12.75 3.54
C THR A 89 -4.34 11.34 3.07
N VAL A 90 -5.30 10.45 2.86
CA VAL A 90 -5.02 9.10 2.39
C VAL A 90 -4.46 9.12 0.97
N ALA A 91 -3.21 8.72 0.80
CA ALA A 91 -2.58 8.56 -0.51
C ALA A 91 -2.77 7.16 -1.08
N ARG A 92 -2.80 6.15 -0.20
CA ARG A 92 -2.89 4.76 -0.59
C ARG A 92 -3.75 3.98 0.40
N GLN A 93 -4.51 3.05 -0.14
CA GLN A 93 -5.34 2.09 0.59
C GLN A 93 -4.97 0.68 0.15
N ASP A 94 -4.82 -0.24 1.10
CA ASP A 94 -4.53 -1.65 0.82
C ASP A 94 -5.29 -2.55 1.82
N PRO A 95 -6.19 -3.43 1.36
CA PRO A 95 -6.55 -3.66 -0.04
C PRO A 95 -7.24 -2.44 -0.68
N GLY A 96 -7.16 -2.33 -2.01
CA GLY A 96 -7.90 -1.33 -2.78
C GLY A 96 -9.40 -1.53 -2.70
N ALA A 97 -10.18 -0.52 -3.13
CA ALA A 97 -11.63 -0.57 -3.16
C ALA A 97 -12.16 -1.79 -3.92
N GLY A 98 -13.25 -2.41 -3.43
CA GLY A 98 -13.86 -3.58 -4.04
C GLY A 98 -14.33 -4.62 -3.04
N ARG A 99 -14.51 -5.86 -3.49
CA ARG A 99 -14.98 -6.96 -2.63
C ARG A 99 -13.84 -7.52 -1.79
N VAL A 100 -13.93 -7.37 -0.48
CA VAL A 100 -12.97 -7.90 0.51
C VAL A 100 -13.71 -8.74 1.55
N THR A 101 -12.98 -9.60 2.23
CA THR A 101 -13.56 -10.40 3.34
C THR A 101 -13.90 -9.47 4.50
N GLU A 102 -15.07 -9.64 5.09
CA GLU A 102 -15.47 -8.95 6.33
C GLU A 102 -14.41 -9.15 7.43
N GLY A 103 -14.17 -8.12 8.22
CA GLY A 103 -13.14 -8.14 9.27
C GLY A 103 -11.70 -8.13 8.76
N SER A 104 -11.47 -7.90 7.46
CA SER A 104 -10.10 -7.71 6.95
C SER A 104 -9.49 -6.43 7.49
N VAL A 105 -8.18 -6.46 7.71
CA VAL A 105 -7.42 -5.25 8.03
C VAL A 105 -7.22 -4.44 6.76
N VAL A 106 -7.60 -3.16 6.81
CA VAL A 106 -7.35 -2.20 5.73
C VAL A 106 -6.25 -1.25 6.17
N THR A 107 -5.14 -1.26 5.46
CA THR A 107 -4.04 -0.32 5.70
C THR A 107 -4.23 0.94 4.86
N ILE A 108 -4.27 2.10 5.52
CA ILE A 108 -4.29 3.40 4.85
C ILE A 108 -2.95 4.10 5.09
N SER A 109 -2.34 4.62 4.02
CA SER A 109 -1.07 5.34 4.11
C SER A 109 -1.28 6.82 3.81
N PRO A 110 -0.88 7.72 4.74
CA PRO A 110 -0.97 9.16 4.51
C PRO A 110 -0.09 9.62 3.34
N SER A 111 -0.53 10.67 2.65
CA SER A 111 0.29 11.42 1.71
C SER A 111 1.30 12.26 2.46
N ASN A 112 2.54 12.31 1.98
CA ASN A 112 3.55 13.28 2.40
C ASN A 112 3.49 14.60 1.60
N GLY A 113 2.53 14.74 0.67
CA GLY A 113 2.35 15.92 -0.17
C GLY A 113 3.45 16.16 -1.22
N GLN A 114 4.45 15.28 -1.28
CA GLN A 114 5.62 15.47 -2.14
C GLN A 114 5.48 14.84 -3.53
N GLY A 115 4.47 14.00 -3.74
CA GLY A 115 4.17 13.47 -5.06
C GLY A 115 3.53 14.51 -5.96
N GLY A 116 3.80 14.42 -7.25
CA GLY A 116 3.21 15.26 -8.28
C GLY A 116 3.23 14.57 -9.63
N THR A 117 2.52 15.12 -10.59
CA THR A 117 2.58 14.70 -12.00
C THR A 117 3.20 15.82 -12.80
N LEU A 118 4.21 15.50 -13.61
CA LEU A 118 4.78 16.48 -14.51
C LEU A 118 3.71 16.97 -15.50
N PRO A 119 3.55 18.29 -15.71
CA PRO A 119 2.59 18.80 -16.67
C PRO A 119 2.83 18.25 -18.07
N GLY A 120 1.74 17.97 -18.78
CA GLY A 120 1.80 17.68 -20.22
C GLY A 120 2.07 18.96 -21.01
N GLY A 121 2.38 18.81 -22.31
CA GLY A 121 2.51 19.95 -23.22
C GLY A 121 3.75 20.85 -23.00
N LEU A 122 4.72 20.40 -22.22
CA LEU A 122 5.97 21.13 -22.00
C LEU A 122 6.83 21.14 -23.27
N VAL A 123 6.86 20.03 -24.00
CA VAL A 123 7.57 19.95 -25.30
C VAL A 123 6.84 20.80 -26.33
N GLY A 124 7.59 21.63 -27.06
CA GLY A 124 7.05 22.59 -28.01
C GLY A 124 6.70 23.96 -27.42
N SER A 125 6.66 24.10 -26.10
CA SER A 125 6.44 25.38 -25.42
C SER A 125 7.71 26.25 -25.39
N THR A 126 7.57 27.52 -24.98
CA THR A 126 8.72 28.38 -24.68
C THR A 126 9.37 27.93 -23.35
N GLN A 127 10.65 28.27 -23.19
CA GLN A 127 11.35 27.96 -21.92
C GLN A 127 10.63 28.57 -20.72
N ALA A 128 10.21 29.85 -20.81
CA ALA A 128 9.52 30.53 -19.72
C ALA A 128 8.18 29.85 -19.39
N GLY A 129 7.44 29.47 -20.43
CA GLY A 129 6.17 28.72 -20.26
C GLY A 129 6.35 27.38 -19.57
N ALA A 130 7.35 26.60 -20.01
CA ALA A 130 7.66 25.31 -19.37
C ALA A 130 8.08 25.47 -17.91
N GLN A 131 8.94 26.45 -17.62
CA GLN A 131 9.37 26.71 -16.24
C GLN A 131 8.23 27.21 -15.34
N SER A 132 7.28 28.00 -15.89
CA SER A 132 6.10 28.40 -15.12
C SER A 132 5.20 27.24 -14.82
N ALA A 133 4.87 26.43 -15.84
CA ALA A 133 4.02 25.26 -15.67
C ALA A 133 4.61 24.25 -14.65
N LEU A 134 5.93 24.04 -14.68
CA LEU A 134 6.60 23.17 -13.70
C LEU A 134 6.52 23.73 -12.27
N ARG A 135 6.74 25.04 -12.09
CA ARG A 135 6.61 25.70 -10.78
C ARG A 135 5.19 25.65 -10.25
N ASP A 136 4.21 25.88 -11.09
CA ASP A 136 2.78 25.85 -10.74
C ASP A 136 2.36 24.43 -10.32
N ALA A 137 3.00 23.39 -10.89
CA ALA A 137 2.85 21.99 -10.48
C ALA A 137 3.68 21.61 -9.24
N GLY A 138 4.46 22.54 -8.68
CA GLY A 138 5.26 22.37 -7.48
C GLY A 138 6.69 21.85 -7.70
N PHE A 139 7.14 21.67 -8.95
CA PHE A 139 8.51 21.28 -9.27
C PHE A 139 9.42 22.50 -9.30
N SER A 140 10.24 22.67 -8.25
CA SER A 140 11.13 23.83 -8.10
C SER A 140 12.55 23.59 -8.60
N ASN A 141 12.95 22.32 -8.72
CA ASN A 141 14.31 21.94 -9.13
C ASN A 141 14.36 21.73 -10.65
N VAL A 142 14.40 22.83 -11.40
CA VAL A 142 14.38 22.81 -12.87
C VAL A 142 15.73 23.23 -13.43
N THR A 143 16.37 22.35 -14.20
CA THR A 143 17.61 22.60 -14.94
C THR A 143 17.33 22.82 -16.41
N VAL A 144 17.96 23.80 -17.00
CA VAL A 144 17.84 24.12 -18.44
C VAL A 144 19.11 23.71 -19.14
N THR A 145 19.00 22.85 -20.15
CA THR A 145 20.08 22.54 -21.09
C THR A 145 19.79 23.22 -22.41
N CYS A 146 20.71 24.03 -22.85
CA CYS A 146 20.58 24.73 -24.12
C CYS A 146 21.28 23.95 -25.26
N VAL A 147 20.59 23.80 -26.37
CA VAL A 147 21.13 23.24 -27.61
C VAL A 147 21.10 24.35 -28.67
N LYS A 148 22.24 24.61 -29.26
CA LYS A 148 22.34 25.61 -30.33
C LYS A 148 21.78 25.02 -31.63
N GLU A 149 20.75 25.70 -32.16
CA GLU A 149 20.10 25.29 -33.40
C GLU A 149 19.88 26.57 -34.27
N LYS A 150 20.33 26.48 -35.52
CA LYS A 150 20.15 27.56 -36.48
C LYS A 150 18.65 27.70 -36.78
N ASP A 151 18.19 28.93 -36.85
CA ASP A 151 16.78 29.29 -37.09
C ASP A 151 15.81 28.90 -35.90
N ALA A 152 16.34 28.53 -34.72
CA ALA A 152 15.52 28.34 -33.53
C ALA A 152 14.91 29.67 -33.03
N PRO A 153 13.72 29.63 -32.37
CA PRO A 153 13.10 30.82 -31.80
C PRO A 153 14.01 31.50 -30.75
N LYS A 154 14.05 32.83 -30.72
CA LYS A 154 14.84 33.60 -29.72
C LYS A 154 14.44 33.27 -28.29
N ASP A 155 13.16 33.04 -28.04
CA ASP A 155 12.63 32.67 -26.72
C ASP A 155 12.91 31.21 -26.35
N GLY A 156 13.51 30.45 -27.28
CA GLY A 156 13.81 29.04 -27.13
C GLY A 156 12.55 28.15 -27.19
N ARG A 157 12.71 26.99 -27.81
CA ARG A 157 11.69 25.95 -27.85
C ARG A 157 12.16 24.75 -27.04
N VAL A 158 11.31 24.26 -26.15
CA VAL A 158 11.56 23.02 -25.41
C VAL A 158 11.41 21.85 -26.37
N THR A 159 12.47 21.05 -26.51
CA THR A 159 12.49 19.85 -27.38
C THR A 159 12.49 18.55 -26.63
N ALA A 160 12.98 18.54 -25.37
CA ALA A 160 12.91 17.37 -24.50
C ALA A 160 12.74 17.78 -23.02
N VAL A 161 12.14 16.89 -22.27
CA VAL A 161 11.95 17.03 -20.82
C VAL A 161 12.25 15.67 -20.16
N SER A 162 13.00 15.68 -19.09
CA SER A 162 13.32 14.50 -18.29
C SER A 162 13.14 14.82 -16.80
N PRO A 163 12.33 14.06 -16.05
CA PRO A 163 11.49 12.91 -16.45
C PRO A 163 10.43 13.27 -17.50
N GLU A 164 9.84 12.23 -18.10
CA GLU A 164 8.88 12.37 -19.20
C GLU A 164 7.63 13.16 -18.77
N PRO A 165 7.11 14.10 -19.57
CA PRO A 165 5.87 14.82 -19.27
C PRO A 165 4.70 13.85 -19.06
N GLY A 166 3.86 14.12 -18.05
CA GLY A 166 2.77 13.24 -17.63
C GLY A 166 3.17 12.12 -16.66
N SER A 167 4.46 11.92 -16.40
CA SER A 167 4.92 10.93 -15.41
C SER A 167 4.73 11.44 -13.98
N ALA A 168 4.50 10.50 -13.06
CA ALA A 168 4.51 10.79 -11.62
C ALA A 168 5.96 10.91 -11.14
N ALA A 169 6.23 11.94 -10.34
CA ALA A 169 7.53 12.16 -9.73
C ALA A 169 7.41 12.90 -8.40
N ASN A 170 8.45 12.79 -7.57
CA ASN A 170 8.56 13.63 -6.39
C ASN A 170 8.86 15.09 -6.81
N LYS A 171 8.21 16.05 -6.17
CA LYS A 171 8.39 17.49 -6.45
C LYS A 171 9.83 17.99 -6.27
N ALA A 172 10.63 17.28 -5.46
CA ALA A 172 12.06 17.56 -5.29
C ALA A 172 12.94 16.96 -6.39
N THR A 173 12.38 16.08 -7.24
CA THR A 173 13.15 15.46 -8.34
C THR A 173 13.64 16.54 -9.31
N PRO A 174 14.93 16.52 -9.70
CA PRO A 174 15.44 17.41 -10.72
C PRO A 174 14.75 17.18 -12.05
N VAL A 175 14.18 18.23 -12.62
CA VAL A 175 13.57 18.20 -13.96
C VAL A 175 14.50 18.94 -14.92
N THR A 176 14.98 18.23 -15.95
CA THR A 176 15.80 18.82 -17.00
C THR A 176 14.94 19.14 -18.21
N ILE A 177 14.93 20.38 -18.64
CA ILE A 177 14.33 20.81 -19.92
C ILE A 177 15.44 21.12 -20.92
N THR A 178 15.35 20.53 -22.10
CA THR A 178 16.25 20.83 -23.22
C THR A 178 15.60 21.88 -24.12
N VAL A 179 16.29 22.97 -24.36
CA VAL A 179 15.78 24.11 -25.11
C VAL A 179 16.69 24.40 -26.30
N GLU A 180 16.11 24.45 -27.48
CA GLU A 180 16.79 24.90 -28.69
C GLU A 180 16.73 26.40 -28.85
N ARG A 181 17.88 27.01 -29.11
CA ARG A 181 18.06 28.46 -29.36
C ARG A 181 19.12 28.67 -30.42
N GLU A 182 19.02 29.83 -31.10
CA GLU A 182 20.05 30.27 -32.02
C GLU A 182 21.40 30.58 -31.33
N THR A 183 21.34 31.04 -30.09
CA THR A 183 22.51 31.33 -29.24
C THR A 183 22.27 30.81 -27.83
N CYS A 184 23.21 30.08 -27.30
CA CYS A 184 23.22 29.61 -25.91
C CYS A 184 24.05 30.52 -24.99
#